data_21fc6ae21d00a2a5222c67c9c21869c3
#
_entry.id   21fc6ae21d00a2a5222c67c9c21869c3
#
_cell.length_a   1.000
_cell.length_b   1.000
_cell.length_c   1.000
_cell.angle_alpha   90.00
_cell.angle_beta   90.00
_cell.angle_gamma   90.00
#
_symmetry.space_group_name_H-M   'P 1'
#
loop_
_entity.id
_entity.type
_entity.pdbx_description
1 polymer ?
#
loop_
_entity_poly.entity_id
_entity_poly.type
_entity_poly.pdbx_seq_one_letter_code
_entity_poly.pdbx_strand_id
1 'polypeptide(L)'
;MIMRMFQYKILFRHWGKNKIYPCISTFSLVIGLTCSTLLIGFAMHERRTAHSTPGEDQLYVVQTKDNFYHNSELKTYDTPVGAAQKLHEKYPQVTEYCTFRQEFVVMHRGKHKLEIDNAYKVTPGFDTLFQPEMISGNLKQTLSHPLEIAITRSFALRTFGKENPAGEVLTLETYKDVFVKNGDGYGVSQQQVNQDYTITSVIDDRQPSVLYYELLFGLSPEEIARQPFSTSWYHNVVQVQAGSDLSALQEKDENATPLFLLPIEQAYYTKDYSENRLFRYRDYKQL
;
A
#
# COMPACT_ATOMS: atom_id res chain seq x y z
N MET A 1 -6.00 39.34 44.10
CA MET A 1 -7.14 38.94 43.27
C MET A 1 -7.88 40.13 42.63
N ILE A 2 -8.04 41.23 43.35
CA ILE A 2 -8.75 42.47 42.87
C ILE A 2 -8.05 43.20 41.72
N MET A 3 -6.70 43.20 41.69
CA MET A 3 -5.91 43.90 40.66
C MET A 3 -6.03 43.27 39.26
N ARG A 4 -6.23 41.96 39.14
CA ARG A 4 -6.48 41.27 37.86
C ARG A 4 -7.85 41.60 37.26
N MET A 5 -8.89 41.74 38.07
CA MET A 5 -10.24 42.13 37.60
C MET A 5 -10.28 43.56 37.02
N PHE A 6 -9.45 44.49 37.54
CA PHE A 6 -9.40 45.87 37.05
C PHE A 6 -8.77 45.96 35.64
N GLN A 7 -7.77 45.15 35.38
CA GLN A 7 -7.10 45.07 34.06
C GLN A 7 -8.05 44.57 32.97
N TYR A 8 -8.88 43.56 33.25
CA TYR A 8 -9.87 43.06 32.30
C TYR A 8 -10.96 44.08 31.96
N LYS A 9 -11.41 44.88 32.96
CA LYS A 9 -12.39 45.95 32.74
C LYS A 9 -11.86 47.09 31.85
N ILE A 10 -10.59 47.44 31.98
CA ILE A 10 -9.95 48.47 31.14
C ILE A 10 -9.78 47.94 29.71
N LEU A 11 -9.38 46.67 29.52
CA LEU A 11 -9.28 46.01 28.23
C LEU A 11 -10.63 45.98 27.49
N PHE A 12 -11.70 45.55 28.16
CA PHE A 12 -13.05 45.49 27.57
C PHE A 12 -13.59 46.92 27.22
N ARG A 13 -13.24 47.92 28.00
CA ARG A 13 -13.66 49.31 27.73
C ARG A 13 -12.90 49.95 26.56
N HIS A 14 -11.66 49.53 26.32
CA HIS A 14 -10.88 49.95 25.15
C HIS A 14 -11.37 49.23 23.88
N TRP A 15 -11.79 47.97 23.97
CA TRP A 15 -12.41 47.22 22.89
C TRP A 15 -13.74 47.85 22.41
N GLY A 16 -14.48 48.44 23.32
CA GLY A 16 -15.75 49.10 22.98
C GLY A 16 -15.60 50.38 22.13
N LYS A 17 -14.46 51.07 22.21
CA LYS A 17 -14.22 52.33 21.47
C LYS A 17 -13.65 52.14 20.06
N ASN A 18 -12.82 51.12 19.86
CA ASN A 18 -12.20 50.80 18.54
C ASN A 18 -12.42 49.32 18.22
N LYS A 19 -13.58 48.98 17.67
CA LYS A 19 -13.98 47.58 17.41
C LYS A 19 -13.17 46.89 16.30
N ILE A 20 -12.56 47.66 15.40
CA ILE A 20 -11.86 47.14 14.22
C ILE A 20 -10.58 46.35 14.62
N TYR A 21 -9.74 46.92 15.49
CA TYR A 21 -8.49 46.26 15.89
C TYR A 21 -8.69 44.94 16.62
N PRO A 22 -9.58 44.87 17.65
CA PRO A 22 -9.86 43.57 18.30
C PRO A 22 -10.45 42.53 17.33
N CYS A 23 -11.34 42.96 16.42
CA CYS A 23 -11.90 42.05 15.43
C CYS A 23 -10.80 41.46 14.50
N ILE A 24 -9.91 42.32 13.99
CA ILE A 24 -8.79 41.84 13.13
C ILE A 24 -7.86 40.91 13.91
N SER A 25 -7.48 41.28 15.14
CA SER A 25 -6.61 40.43 15.98
C SER A 25 -7.26 39.11 16.33
N THR A 26 -8.54 39.11 16.68
CA THR A 26 -9.28 37.86 16.97
C THR A 26 -9.41 37.01 15.73
N PHE A 27 -9.72 37.60 14.58
CA PHE A 27 -9.84 36.87 13.33
C PHE A 27 -8.50 36.24 12.90
N SER A 28 -7.40 37.01 13.00
CA SER A 28 -6.05 36.50 12.72
C SER A 28 -5.66 35.37 13.67
N LEU A 29 -5.99 35.48 14.96
CA LEU A 29 -5.74 34.44 15.95
C LEU A 29 -6.54 33.16 15.64
N VAL A 30 -7.82 33.32 15.30
CA VAL A 30 -8.69 32.16 14.93
C VAL A 30 -8.13 31.45 13.70
N ILE A 31 -7.76 32.21 12.65
CA ILE A 31 -7.15 31.60 11.45
C ILE A 31 -5.85 30.88 11.82
N GLY A 32 -4.96 31.52 12.58
CA GLY A 32 -3.68 30.94 12.97
C GLY A 32 -3.86 29.65 13.78
N LEU A 33 -4.78 29.66 14.77
CA LEU A 33 -5.09 28.44 15.54
C LEU A 33 -5.72 27.34 14.69
N THR A 34 -6.64 27.70 13.80
CA THR A 34 -7.28 26.73 12.90
C THR A 34 -6.25 26.08 11.98
N CYS A 35 -5.41 26.89 11.31
CA CYS A 35 -4.34 26.38 10.47
C CYS A 35 -3.36 25.47 11.24
N SER A 36 -2.94 25.90 12.44
CA SER A 36 -2.04 25.13 13.29
C SER A 36 -2.66 23.80 13.71
N THR A 37 -3.93 23.80 14.10
CA THR A 37 -4.65 22.58 14.51
C THR A 37 -4.80 21.62 13.33
N LEU A 38 -5.12 22.12 12.14
CA LEU A 38 -5.22 21.31 10.93
C LEU A 38 -3.86 20.71 10.56
N LEU A 39 -2.78 21.49 10.61
CA LEU A 39 -1.42 21.01 10.33
C LEU A 39 -0.96 19.93 11.33
N ILE A 40 -1.22 20.16 12.62
CA ILE A 40 -0.90 19.16 13.65
C ILE A 40 -1.72 17.88 13.43
N GLY A 41 -3.03 18.02 13.19
CA GLY A 41 -3.91 16.87 12.91
C GLY A 41 -3.46 16.09 11.68
N PHE A 42 -3.07 16.79 10.63
CA PHE A 42 -2.51 16.19 9.42
C PHE A 42 -1.19 15.44 9.71
N ALA A 43 -0.24 16.08 10.39
CA ALA A 43 1.05 15.47 10.73
C ALA A 43 0.87 14.22 11.62
N MET A 44 -0.06 14.28 12.58
CA MET A 44 -0.38 13.13 13.43
C MET A 44 -1.03 11.99 12.63
N HIS A 45 -1.90 12.31 11.66
CA HIS A 45 -2.52 11.33 10.79
C HIS A 45 -1.48 10.64 9.89
N GLU A 46 -0.59 11.41 9.25
CA GLU A 46 0.49 10.89 8.42
C GLU A 46 1.42 9.97 9.22
N ARG A 47 1.84 10.42 10.41
CA ARG A 47 2.67 9.59 11.28
C ARG A 47 1.96 8.29 11.68
N ARG A 48 0.67 8.35 12.02
CA ARG A 48 -0.11 7.17 12.37
C ARG A 48 -0.25 6.21 11.20
N THR A 49 -0.37 6.73 9.97
CA THR A 49 -0.43 5.91 8.76
C THR A 49 0.90 5.23 8.48
N ALA A 50 2.02 5.95 8.61
CA ALA A 50 3.35 5.39 8.42
C ALA A 50 3.66 4.25 9.42
N HIS A 51 3.18 4.37 10.66
CA HIS A 51 3.38 3.40 11.75
C HIS A 51 2.14 2.53 11.99
N SER A 52 1.41 2.18 10.95
CA SER A 52 0.16 1.42 11.08
C SER A 52 0.35 -0.09 11.01
N THR A 53 1.50 -0.55 10.57
CA THR A 53 1.74 -1.98 10.35
C THR A 53 2.33 -2.62 11.61
N PRO A 54 1.73 -3.70 12.13
CA PRO A 54 2.29 -4.42 13.26
C PRO A 54 3.70 -4.94 12.95
N GLY A 55 4.66 -4.74 13.86
CA GLY A 55 6.04 -5.21 13.66
C GLY A 55 6.79 -4.53 12.52
N GLU A 56 6.43 -3.29 12.16
CA GLU A 56 7.02 -2.52 11.07
C GLU A 56 8.54 -2.34 11.15
N ASP A 57 9.08 -2.32 12.36
CA ASP A 57 10.52 -2.27 12.65
C ASP A 57 11.29 -3.49 12.13
N GLN A 58 10.59 -4.57 11.82
CA GLN A 58 11.12 -5.81 11.25
C GLN A 58 10.77 -5.98 9.77
N LEU A 59 9.99 -5.08 9.18
CA LEU A 59 9.54 -5.18 7.80
C LEU A 59 10.41 -4.32 6.88
N TYR A 60 10.87 -4.94 5.80
CA TYR A 60 11.73 -4.31 4.81
C TYR A 60 11.20 -4.53 3.41
N VAL A 61 11.16 -3.46 2.62
CA VAL A 61 10.87 -3.51 1.19
C VAL A 61 12.18 -3.85 0.47
N VAL A 62 12.11 -4.81 -0.43
CA VAL A 62 13.25 -5.18 -1.27
C VAL A 62 13.34 -4.19 -2.42
N GLN A 63 14.51 -3.63 -2.62
CA GLN A 63 14.83 -2.72 -3.71
C GLN A 63 15.93 -3.29 -4.59
N THR A 64 15.94 -2.90 -5.84
CA THR A 64 17.04 -3.14 -6.77
C THR A 64 17.48 -1.83 -7.42
N LYS A 65 18.60 -1.85 -8.14
CA LYS A 65 18.99 -0.72 -8.98
C LYS A 65 18.09 -0.65 -10.20
N ASP A 66 17.67 0.54 -10.54
CA ASP A 66 16.89 0.76 -11.75
C ASP A 66 17.78 0.65 -12.98
N ASN A 67 17.58 -0.43 -13.74
CA ASN A 67 18.27 -0.64 -15.00
C ASN A 67 17.48 -0.07 -16.21
N PHE A 68 16.21 0.33 -16.00
CA PHE A 68 15.31 0.72 -17.08
C PHE A 68 15.55 2.16 -17.54
N TYR A 69 15.77 3.09 -16.61
CA TYR A 69 16.00 4.51 -16.91
C TYR A 69 17.48 4.86 -17.09
N HIS A 70 18.38 3.86 -17.21
CA HIS A 70 19.83 4.04 -17.37
C HIS A 70 20.50 4.90 -16.27
N ASN A 71 19.82 5.10 -15.15
CA ASN A 71 20.38 5.80 -14.00
C ASN A 71 20.69 4.81 -12.89
N SER A 72 21.90 4.29 -12.88
CA SER A 72 22.36 3.25 -11.94
C SER A 72 22.39 3.66 -10.46
N GLU A 73 22.06 4.92 -10.15
CA GLU A 73 21.97 5.41 -8.77
C GLU A 73 20.54 5.37 -8.22
N LEU A 74 19.54 5.29 -9.10
CA LEU A 74 18.15 5.18 -8.69
C LEU A 74 17.85 3.75 -8.23
N LYS A 75 17.13 3.64 -7.14
CA LYS A 75 16.59 2.38 -6.64
C LYS A 75 15.09 2.32 -6.91
N THR A 76 14.64 1.15 -7.29
CA THR A 76 13.22 0.87 -7.54
C THR A 76 12.73 -0.26 -6.65
N TYR A 77 11.45 -0.29 -6.34
CA TYR A 77 10.78 -1.41 -5.66
C TYR A 77 10.38 -2.52 -6.64
N ASP A 78 10.46 -2.25 -7.93
CA ASP A 78 10.22 -3.25 -8.96
C ASP A 78 11.38 -4.26 -8.96
N THR A 79 11.13 -5.42 -8.40
CA THR A 79 12.12 -6.48 -8.21
C THR A 79 11.62 -7.78 -8.86
N PRO A 80 12.53 -8.72 -9.15
CA PRO A 80 12.13 -10.03 -9.67
C PRO A 80 11.15 -10.76 -8.74
N VAL A 81 10.23 -11.51 -9.31
CA VAL A 81 9.17 -12.23 -8.60
C VAL A 81 9.69 -13.13 -7.45
N GLY A 82 10.83 -13.77 -7.62
CA GLY A 82 11.43 -14.66 -6.63
C GLY A 82 12.40 -14.01 -5.64
N ALA A 83 12.57 -12.68 -5.67
CA ALA A 83 13.59 -12.00 -4.86
C ALA A 83 13.39 -12.21 -3.35
N ALA A 84 12.18 -12.05 -2.84
CA ALA A 84 11.88 -12.24 -1.43
C ALA A 84 11.95 -13.73 -1.02
N GLN A 85 11.47 -14.62 -1.88
CA GLN A 85 11.56 -16.07 -1.64
C GLN A 85 13.02 -16.53 -1.51
N LYS A 86 13.91 -16.07 -2.40
CA LYS A 86 15.35 -16.39 -2.32
C LYS A 86 15.97 -15.88 -1.02
N LEU A 87 15.62 -14.66 -0.59
CA LEU A 87 16.10 -14.14 0.68
C LEU A 87 15.64 -15.02 1.85
N HIS A 88 14.37 -15.44 1.85
CA HIS A 88 13.80 -16.28 2.89
C HIS A 88 14.45 -17.70 2.90
N GLU A 89 14.69 -18.30 1.75
CA GLU A 89 15.30 -19.63 1.65
C GLU A 89 16.79 -19.64 2.04
N LYS A 90 17.50 -18.54 1.73
CA LYS A 90 18.95 -18.46 1.93
C LYS A 90 19.33 -17.96 3.32
N TYR A 91 18.54 -17.06 3.91
CA TYR A 91 18.87 -16.38 5.15
C TYR A 91 17.88 -16.72 6.27
N PRO A 92 18.28 -17.55 7.27
CA PRO A 92 17.38 -17.96 8.36
C PRO A 92 16.80 -16.81 9.18
N GLN A 93 17.44 -15.63 9.18
CA GLN A 93 16.94 -14.43 9.83
C GLN A 93 15.78 -13.76 9.09
N VAL A 94 15.51 -14.11 7.84
CA VAL A 94 14.31 -13.72 7.10
C VAL A 94 13.22 -14.72 7.43
N THR A 95 12.28 -14.32 8.28
CA THR A 95 11.28 -15.21 8.89
C THR A 95 10.05 -15.41 8.03
N GLU A 96 9.68 -14.40 7.23
CA GLU A 96 8.50 -14.44 6.35
C GLU A 96 8.71 -13.49 5.17
N TYR A 97 7.95 -13.69 4.11
CA TYR A 97 7.98 -12.81 2.93
C TYR A 97 6.61 -12.66 2.29
N CYS A 98 6.44 -11.56 1.56
CA CYS A 98 5.29 -11.34 0.71
C CYS A 98 5.73 -10.72 -0.62
N THR A 99 5.17 -11.25 -1.69
CA THR A 99 5.34 -10.75 -3.06
C THR A 99 3.99 -10.25 -3.55
N PHE A 100 3.98 -9.06 -4.18
CA PHE A 100 2.77 -8.46 -4.73
C PHE A 100 2.96 -8.05 -6.18
N ARG A 101 1.86 -8.09 -6.92
CA ARG A 101 1.76 -7.53 -8.27
C ARG A 101 0.44 -6.79 -8.41
N GLN A 102 0.48 -5.59 -8.97
CA GLN A 102 -0.74 -4.89 -9.34
C GLN A 102 -1.42 -5.61 -10.50
N GLU A 103 -2.75 -5.74 -10.41
CA GLU A 103 -3.59 -6.32 -11.44
C GLU A 103 -4.51 -5.24 -12.03
N PHE A 104 -4.58 -5.20 -13.34
CA PHE A 104 -5.57 -4.39 -14.03
C PHE A 104 -6.89 -5.17 -14.10
N VAL A 105 -7.88 -4.67 -13.40
CA VAL A 105 -9.16 -5.35 -13.24
C VAL A 105 -10.28 -4.43 -13.69
N VAL A 106 -11.20 -4.97 -14.51
CA VAL A 106 -12.41 -4.27 -14.90
C VAL A 106 -13.63 -5.06 -14.40
N MET A 107 -14.45 -4.42 -13.61
CA MET A 107 -15.71 -4.97 -13.15
C MET A 107 -16.84 -4.55 -14.10
N HIS A 108 -17.65 -5.53 -14.52
CA HIS A 108 -18.83 -5.28 -15.31
C HIS A 108 -20.07 -5.15 -14.41
N ARG A 109 -20.73 -4.00 -14.45
CA ARG A 109 -22.01 -3.77 -13.76
C ARG A 109 -23.08 -3.36 -14.78
N GLY A 110 -23.78 -4.36 -15.30
CA GLY A 110 -24.71 -4.14 -16.39
C GLY A 110 -24.01 -3.64 -17.65
N LYS A 111 -24.34 -2.41 -18.09
CA LYS A 111 -23.69 -1.78 -19.25
C LYS A 111 -22.47 -0.92 -18.89
N HIS A 112 -22.19 -0.74 -17.62
CA HIS A 112 -21.07 0.09 -17.14
C HIS A 112 -19.85 -0.77 -16.85
N LYS A 113 -18.70 -0.29 -17.29
CA LYS A 113 -17.40 -0.83 -16.93
C LYS A 113 -16.80 0.06 -15.83
N LEU A 114 -16.31 -0.54 -14.78
CA LEU A 114 -15.60 0.14 -13.69
C LEU A 114 -14.19 -0.44 -13.62
N GLU A 115 -13.20 0.39 -13.91
CA GLU A 115 -11.79 0.05 -13.72
C GLU A 115 -11.45 0.10 -12.24
N ILE A 116 -10.71 -0.92 -11.76
CA ILE A 116 -10.29 -1.04 -10.37
C ILE A 116 -8.75 -1.01 -10.37
N ASP A 117 -8.21 0.16 -10.06
CA ASP A 117 -6.75 0.40 -10.10
C ASP A 117 -6.02 -0.21 -8.89
N ASN A 118 -6.74 -0.48 -7.79
CA ASN A 118 -6.16 -0.91 -6.52
C ASN A 118 -6.41 -2.40 -6.27
N ALA A 119 -6.23 -3.21 -7.29
CA ALA A 119 -6.31 -4.66 -7.23
C ALA A 119 -4.89 -5.26 -7.26
N TYR A 120 -4.61 -6.21 -6.37
CA TYR A 120 -3.28 -6.81 -6.26
C TYR A 120 -3.36 -8.32 -6.14
N LYS A 121 -2.46 -9.02 -6.83
CA LYS A 121 -2.12 -10.40 -6.51
C LYS A 121 -1.05 -10.42 -5.44
N VAL A 122 -1.26 -11.20 -4.39
CA VAL A 122 -0.36 -11.26 -3.24
C VAL A 122 -0.15 -12.71 -2.80
N THR A 123 1.04 -13.02 -2.31
CA THR A 123 1.30 -14.34 -1.69
C THR A 123 0.62 -14.41 -0.31
N PRO A 124 0.30 -15.62 0.20
CA PRO A 124 -0.36 -15.80 1.51
C PRO A 124 0.39 -15.21 2.70
N GLY A 125 1.71 -14.95 2.58
CA GLY A 125 2.51 -14.23 3.57
C GLY A 125 2.03 -12.82 3.87
N PHE A 126 1.19 -12.24 3.00
CA PHE A 126 0.53 -10.96 3.22
C PHE A 126 -0.24 -10.92 4.56
N ASP A 127 -0.99 -11.97 4.85
CA ASP A 127 -1.77 -12.06 6.09
C ASP A 127 -0.88 -12.04 7.34
N THR A 128 0.26 -12.75 7.28
CA THR A 128 1.22 -12.82 8.38
C THR A 128 1.96 -11.50 8.61
N LEU A 129 2.37 -10.83 7.52
CA LEU A 129 3.18 -9.61 7.59
C LEU A 129 2.35 -8.38 7.95
N PHE A 130 1.16 -8.23 7.40
CA PHE A 130 0.37 -7.01 7.51
C PHE A 130 -0.80 -7.12 8.50
N GLN A 131 -1.20 -8.34 8.87
CA GLN A 131 -2.23 -8.64 9.87
C GLN A 131 -3.47 -7.72 9.78
N PRO A 132 -4.11 -7.61 8.61
CA PRO A 132 -5.24 -6.69 8.44
C PRO A 132 -6.41 -7.11 9.32
N GLU A 133 -7.16 -6.13 9.84
CA GLU A 133 -8.38 -6.41 10.58
C GLU A 133 -9.44 -7.01 9.66
N MET A 134 -10.04 -8.12 10.06
CA MET A 134 -11.02 -8.85 9.27
C MET A 134 -12.43 -8.59 9.77
N ILE A 135 -13.37 -8.27 8.85
CA ILE A 135 -14.82 -8.29 9.13
C ILE A 135 -15.34 -9.70 9.01
N SER A 136 -14.87 -10.44 8.00
CA SER A 136 -15.28 -11.85 7.80
C SER A 136 -14.22 -12.61 7.00
N GLY A 137 -14.24 -13.94 7.13
CA GLY A 137 -13.40 -14.86 6.39
C GLY A 137 -12.02 -15.08 7.02
N ASN A 138 -11.16 -15.79 6.28
CA ASN A 138 -9.77 -16.06 6.63
C ASN A 138 -8.90 -15.69 5.42
N LEU A 139 -8.13 -14.60 5.55
CA LEU A 139 -7.39 -14.04 4.45
C LEU A 139 -6.35 -15.02 3.88
N LYS A 140 -5.61 -15.71 4.75
CA LYS A 140 -4.62 -16.70 4.32
C LYS A 140 -5.23 -17.83 3.50
N GLN A 141 -6.41 -18.30 3.91
CA GLN A 141 -7.15 -19.31 3.16
C GLN A 141 -7.62 -18.77 1.81
N THR A 142 -8.26 -17.58 1.80
CA THR A 142 -8.70 -16.91 0.57
C THR A 142 -7.58 -16.75 -0.44
N LEU A 143 -6.41 -16.27 0.01
CA LEU A 143 -5.24 -16.08 -0.85
C LEU A 143 -4.59 -17.38 -1.35
N SER A 144 -4.96 -18.51 -0.76
CA SER A 144 -4.48 -19.83 -1.21
C SER A 144 -5.37 -20.46 -2.28
N HIS A 145 -6.52 -19.87 -2.59
CA HIS A 145 -7.48 -20.37 -3.58
C HIS A 145 -7.59 -19.45 -4.80
N PRO A 146 -7.44 -19.96 -6.02
CA PRO A 146 -7.28 -19.12 -7.23
C PRO A 146 -8.55 -18.37 -7.66
N LEU A 147 -9.75 -18.82 -7.22
CA LEU A 147 -11.04 -18.20 -7.57
C LEU A 147 -11.72 -17.54 -6.38
N GLU A 148 -10.99 -17.33 -5.31
CA GLU A 148 -11.43 -16.61 -4.14
C GLU A 148 -10.74 -15.26 -4.05
N ILE A 149 -11.47 -14.25 -3.57
CA ILE A 149 -10.94 -12.90 -3.39
C ILE A 149 -11.29 -12.34 -2.02
N ALA A 150 -10.38 -11.50 -1.55
CA ALA A 150 -10.65 -10.60 -0.43
C ALA A 150 -10.92 -9.19 -0.95
N ILE A 151 -11.89 -8.52 -0.35
CA ILE A 151 -12.24 -7.14 -0.68
C ILE A 151 -12.22 -6.27 0.58
N THR A 152 -12.05 -4.95 0.40
CA THR A 152 -12.19 -4.03 1.53
C THR A 152 -13.65 -3.71 1.82
N ARG A 153 -13.92 -3.30 3.07
CA ARG A 153 -15.25 -2.83 3.51
C ARG A 153 -15.75 -1.66 2.65
N SER A 154 -14.90 -0.69 2.36
CA SER A 154 -15.26 0.47 1.54
C SER A 154 -15.67 0.05 0.13
N PHE A 155 -14.96 -0.89 -0.48
CA PHE A 155 -15.34 -1.47 -1.77
C PHE A 155 -16.66 -2.23 -1.67
N ALA A 156 -16.87 -3.03 -0.61
CA ALA A 156 -18.10 -3.78 -0.35
C ALA A 156 -19.32 -2.85 -0.27
N LEU A 157 -19.24 -1.77 0.52
CA LEU A 157 -20.30 -0.77 0.64
C LEU A 157 -20.60 -0.08 -0.69
N ARG A 158 -19.59 0.31 -1.43
CA ARG A 158 -19.73 1.01 -2.73
C ARG A 158 -20.35 0.11 -3.79
N THR A 159 -20.02 -1.19 -3.77
CA THR A 159 -20.42 -2.14 -4.81
C THR A 159 -21.72 -2.85 -4.47
N PHE A 160 -21.90 -3.30 -3.23
CA PHE A 160 -23.02 -4.13 -2.80
C PHE A 160 -24.01 -3.41 -1.86
N GLY A 161 -23.64 -2.24 -1.33
CA GLY A 161 -24.45 -1.51 -0.35
C GLY A 161 -24.47 -2.16 1.04
N LYS A 162 -23.64 -3.15 1.31
CA LYS A 162 -23.50 -3.85 2.58
C LYS A 162 -22.05 -4.07 2.96
N GLU A 163 -21.75 -4.12 4.26
CA GLU A 163 -20.38 -4.23 4.76
C GLU A 163 -19.78 -5.63 4.55
N ASN A 164 -20.60 -6.64 4.54
CA ASN A 164 -20.16 -8.03 4.41
C ASN A 164 -20.93 -8.75 3.28
N PRO A 165 -20.41 -8.74 2.06
CA PRO A 165 -20.92 -9.49 0.93
C PRO A 165 -20.28 -10.88 0.76
N ALA A 166 -19.73 -11.48 1.83
CA ALA A 166 -19.13 -12.81 1.73
C ALA A 166 -20.13 -13.82 1.14
N GLY A 167 -19.67 -14.63 0.21
CA GLY A 167 -20.46 -15.57 -0.60
C GLY A 167 -21.01 -14.99 -1.91
N GLU A 168 -20.96 -13.68 -2.13
CA GLU A 168 -21.30 -13.09 -3.43
C GLU A 168 -20.22 -13.38 -4.47
N VAL A 169 -20.62 -13.38 -5.74
CA VAL A 169 -19.74 -13.61 -6.88
C VAL A 169 -19.55 -12.30 -7.66
N LEU A 170 -18.33 -12.01 -8.01
CA LEU A 170 -17.93 -10.91 -8.89
C LEU A 170 -17.38 -11.46 -10.20
N THR A 171 -17.97 -11.06 -11.32
CA THR A 171 -17.38 -11.31 -12.64
C THR A 171 -16.41 -10.18 -12.96
N LEU A 172 -15.13 -10.51 -13.05
CA LEU A 172 -14.05 -9.57 -13.29
C LEU A 172 -13.36 -9.91 -14.62
N GLU A 173 -13.12 -8.88 -15.40
CA GLU A 173 -12.26 -8.93 -16.57
C GLU A 173 -10.83 -8.70 -16.10
N THR A 174 -9.97 -9.71 -16.26
CA THR A 174 -8.56 -9.68 -15.88
C THR A 174 -7.69 -10.02 -17.08
N TYR A 175 -6.38 -9.77 -16.97
CA TYR A 175 -5.43 -10.09 -18.02
C TYR A 175 -4.54 -11.26 -17.57
N LYS A 176 -4.46 -12.29 -18.42
CA LYS A 176 -3.54 -13.41 -18.22
C LYS A 176 -2.34 -13.27 -19.15
N ASP A 177 -1.15 -13.37 -18.59
CA ASP A 177 0.05 -13.43 -19.41
C ASP A 177 0.14 -14.79 -20.11
N VAL A 178 0.16 -14.76 -21.44
CA VAL A 178 0.34 -15.92 -22.29
C VAL A 178 1.71 -15.83 -22.95
N PHE A 179 2.57 -16.80 -22.65
CA PHE A 179 3.89 -16.87 -23.27
C PHE A 179 3.75 -17.42 -24.68
N VAL A 180 4.05 -16.59 -25.66
CA VAL A 180 4.02 -16.94 -27.09
C VAL A 180 5.45 -17.10 -27.59
N LYS A 181 5.75 -18.24 -28.18
CA LYS A 181 7.06 -18.48 -28.81
C LYS A 181 7.16 -17.68 -30.10
N ASN A 182 8.06 -16.70 -30.14
CA ASN A 182 8.36 -15.88 -31.31
C ASN A 182 9.77 -16.19 -31.83
N GLY A 183 9.89 -17.04 -32.83
CA GLY A 183 11.20 -17.46 -33.36
C GLY A 183 12.03 -18.19 -32.28
N ASP A 184 13.24 -17.70 -32.00
CA ASP A 184 14.13 -18.24 -30.97
C ASP A 184 13.88 -17.69 -29.56
N GLY A 185 12.89 -16.77 -29.38
CA GLY A 185 12.54 -16.12 -28.11
C GLY A 185 11.11 -16.39 -27.68
N TYR A 186 10.81 -15.98 -26.45
CA TYR A 186 9.44 -15.97 -25.93
C TYR A 186 8.97 -14.52 -25.81
N GLY A 187 7.79 -14.23 -26.33
CA GLY A 187 7.07 -12.98 -26.09
C GLY A 187 5.97 -13.19 -25.03
N VAL A 188 5.64 -12.16 -24.29
CA VAL A 188 4.47 -12.15 -23.41
C VAL A 188 3.34 -11.46 -24.16
N SER A 189 2.21 -12.17 -24.33
CA SER A 189 0.97 -11.59 -24.83
C SER A 189 -0.05 -11.60 -23.70
N GLN A 190 -0.76 -10.51 -23.51
CA GLN A 190 -1.83 -10.43 -22.51
C GLN A 190 -3.16 -10.83 -23.15
N GLN A 191 -3.79 -11.85 -22.59
CA GLN A 191 -5.11 -12.28 -23.00
C GLN A 191 -6.14 -11.82 -21.97
N GLN A 192 -7.13 -11.08 -22.43
CA GLN A 192 -8.28 -10.66 -21.65
C GLN A 192 -9.17 -11.86 -21.33
N VAL A 193 -9.51 -12.06 -20.06
CA VAL A 193 -10.33 -13.18 -19.57
C VAL A 193 -11.38 -12.65 -18.60
N ASN A 194 -12.64 -13.03 -18.82
CA ASN A 194 -13.70 -12.84 -17.85
C ASN A 194 -13.74 -14.05 -16.90
N GLN A 195 -13.61 -13.80 -15.61
CA GLN A 195 -13.56 -14.82 -14.60
C GLN A 195 -14.46 -14.46 -13.42
N ASP A 196 -15.20 -15.46 -12.94
CA ASP A 196 -16.00 -15.33 -11.72
C ASP A 196 -15.12 -15.61 -10.50
N TYR A 197 -15.20 -14.70 -9.53
CA TYR A 197 -14.51 -14.82 -8.26
C TYR A 197 -15.54 -14.78 -7.12
N THR A 198 -15.38 -15.66 -6.14
CA THR A 198 -16.18 -15.66 -4.93
C THR A 198 -15.51 -14.80 -3.87
N ILE A 199 -16.28 -13.89 -3.26
CA ILE A 199 -15.82 -13.10 -2.13
C ILE A 199 -15.87 -13.99 -0.89
N THR A 200 -14.71 -14.34 -0.34
CA THR A 200 -14.62 -15.20 0.86
C THR A 200 -14.09 -14.47 2.07
N SER A 201 -13.46 -13.30 1.86
CA SER A 201 -12.91 -12.48 2.93
C SER A 201 -13.24 -10.99 2.73
N VAL A 202 -13.53 -10.32 3.85
CA VAL A 202 -13.77 -8.87 3.89
C VAL A 202 -12.84 -8.25 4.93
N ILE A 203 -12.04 -7.28 4.49
CA ILE A 203 -11.04 -6.57 5.28
C ILE A 203 -11.62 -5.25 5.76
N ASP A 204 -11.38 -4.90 7.01
CA ASP A 204 -11.74 -3.60 7.57
C ASP A 204 -10.68 -2.55 7.22
N ASP A 205 -11.04 -1.61 6.38
CA ASP A 205 -10.16 -0.52 5.92
C ASP A 205 -10.41 0.83 6.62
N ARG A 206 -11.06 0.80 7.80
CA ARG A 206 -11.28 2.02 8.61
C ARG A 206 -10.01 2.53 9.27
N GLN A 207 -9.08 1.63 9.56
CA GLN A 207 -7.79 2.02 10.12
C GLN A 207 -6.85 2.49 9.01
N PRO A 208 -5.97 3.47 9.31
CA PRO A 208 -4.94 3.86 8.36
C PRO A 208 -4.02 2.69 8.05
N SER A 209 -3.58 2.59 6.80
CA SER A 209 -2.61 1.59 6.35
C SER A 209 -1.60 2.22 5.41
N VAL A 210 -0.35 1.75 5.47
CA VAL A 210 0.70 2.12 4.49
C VAL A 210 0.38 1.61 3.09
N LEU A 211 -0.43 0.54 3.01
CA LEU A 211 -0.86 -0.05 1.75
C LEU A 211 -2.23 0.49 1.35
N TYR A 212 -2.43 0.63 0.05
CA TYR A 212 -3.71 1.02 -0.51
C TYR A 212 -4.18 -0.03 -1.52
N TYR A 213 -5.20 -0.79 -1.15
CA TYR A 213 -5.80 -1.82 -1.98
C TYR A 213 -7.31 -1.86 -1.77
N GLU A 214 -8.02 -2.39 -2.77
CA GLU A 214 -9.46 -2.64 -2.73
C GLU A 214 -9.81 -4.11 -2.90
N LEU A 215 -9.03 -4.81 -3.75
CA LEU A 215 -9.15 -6.24 -4.01
C LEU A 215 -7.81 -6.92 -3.85
N LEU A 216 -7.83 -8.09 -3.21
CA LEU A 216 -6.67 -8.98 -3.11
C LEU A 216 -6.99 -10.35 -3.70
N PHE A 217 -6.11 -10.81 -4.58
CA PHE A 217 -6.10 -12.14 -5.20
C PHE A 217 -4.93 -12.94 -4.68
N GLY A 218 -5.07 -14.27 -4.64
CA GLY A 218 -3.94 -15.13 -4.35
C GLY A 218 -2.93 -15.20 -5.50
N LEU A 219 -1.66 -15.07 -5.18
CA LEU A 219 -0.54 -15.34 -6.08
C LEU A 219 0.03 -16.72 -5.74
N SER A 220 -0.25 -17.71 -6.61
CA SER A 220 0.15 -19.09 -6.33
C SER A 220 1.63 -19.34 -6.62
N PRO A 221 2.26 -20.34 -5.94
CA PRO A 221 3.63 -20.75 -6.24
C PRO A 221 3.81 -21.21 -7.70
N GLU A 222 2.80 -21.85 -8.28
CA GLU A 222 2.83 -22.29 -9.67
C GLU A 222 2.80 -21.10 -10.63
N GLU A 223 2.09 -20.04 -10.30
CA GLU A 223 2.06 -18.81 -11.08
C GLU A 223 3.42 -18.09 -11.00
N ILE A 224 4.02 -18.05 -9.82
CA ILE A 224 5.39 -17.54 -9.62
C ILE A 224 6.40 -18.34 -10.45
N ALA A 225 6.34 -19.67 -10.40
CA ALA A 225 7.29 -20.54 -11.10
C ALA A 225 7.19 -20.46 -12.62
N ARG A 226 6.04 -20.03 -13.15
CA ARG A 226 5.86 -19.84 -14.61
C ARG A 226 6.40 -18.51 -15.12
N GLN A 227 6.66 -17.56 -14.24
CA GLN A 227 7.18 -16.25 -14.63
C GLN A 227 8.67 -16.37 -14.95
N PRO A 228 9.12 -15.81 -16.09
CA PRO A 228 10.56 -15.66 -16.32
C PRO A 228 11.13 -14.75 -15.22
N PHE A 229 12.23 -15.15 -14.62
CA PHE A 229 12.89 -14.38 -13.56
C PHE A 229 13.27 -12.94 -13.96
N SER A 230 13.34 -12.65 -15.24
CA SER A 230 13.58 -11.28 -15.77
C SER A 230 12.39 -10.34 -15.63
N THR A 231 11.24 -10.80 -15.14
CA THR A 231 10.04 -9.97 -14.97
C THR A 231 10.14 -9.19 -13.66
N SER A 232 10.50 -7.93 -13.73
CA SER A 232 10.72 -7.05 -12.58
C SER A 232 9.54 -6.12 -12.29
N TRP A 233 8.31 -6.66 -12.29
CA TRP A 233 7.10 -5.89 -11.99
C TRP A 233 6.46 -6.30 -10.67
N TYR A 234 7.27 -6.84 -9.76
CA TYR A 234 6.82 -7.33 -8.47
C TYR A 234 7.43 -6.52 -7.34
N HIS A 235 6.65 -6.28 -6.33
CA HIS A 235 7.11 -5.72 -5.08
C HIS A 235 7.29 -6.83 -4.08
N ASN A 236 8.38 -6.80 -3.38
CA ASN A 236 8.75 -7.80 -2.41
C ASN A 236 8.97 -7.17 -1.04
N VAL A 237 8.34 -7.72 -0.01
CA VAL A 237 8.54 -7.35 1.40
C VAL A 237 8.99 -8.57 2.16
N VAL A 238 9.95 -8.39 3.04
CA VAL A 238 10.47 -9.44 3.92
C VAL A 238 10.38 -9.01 5.37
N GLN A 239 10.15 -9.98 6.25
CA GLN A 239 10.29 -9.79 7.70
C GLN A 239 11.65 -10.33 8.12
N VAL A 240 12.41 -9.51 8.83
CA VAL A 240 13.74 -9.85 9.35
C VAL A 240 13.68 -9.89 10.87
N GLN A 241 14.27 -10.91 11.47
CA GLN A 241 14.34 -11.05 12.92
C GLN A 241 14.99 -9.84 13.56
N ALA A 242 14.40 -9.34 14.65
CA ALA A 242 14.92 -8.18 15.38
C ALA A 242 16.39 -8.36 15.81
N GLY A 243 17.19 -7.31 15.60
CA GLY A 243 18.61 -7.31 15.95
C GLY A 243 19.53 -8.05 14.95
N SER A 244 19.02 -8.49 13.80
CA SER A 244 19.84 -9.09 12.76
C SER A 244 20.71 -8.05 12.05
N ASP A 245 21.90 -8.47 11.67
CA ASP A 245 22.81 -7.64 10.84
C ASP A 245 22.33 -7.66 9.38
N LEU A 246 21.74 -6.55 8.94
CA LEU A 246 21.26 -6.39 7.55
C LEU A 246 22.39 -6.35 6.54
N SER A 247 23.62 -6.01 6.95
CA SER A 247 24.78 -5.98 6.04
C SER A 247 25.16 -7.38 5.55
N ALA A 248 24.78 -8.41 6.31
CA ALA A 248 24.97 -9.81 5.93
C ALA A 248 23.95 -10.29 4.88
N LEU A 249 22.85 -9.56 4.69
CA LEU A 249 21.78 -9.87 3.73
C LEU A 249 22.06 -9.29 2.35
N GLN A 250 23.31 -9.32 1.92
CA GLN A 250 23.71 -8.85 0.59
C GLN A 250 23.45 -9.96 -0.43
N GLU A 251 22.40 -9.79 -1.19
CA GLU A 251 22.05 -10.70 -2.28
C GLU A 251 22.09 -9.95 -3.62
N LYS A 252 22.24 -10.71 -4.67
CA LYS A 252 22.11 -10.22 -6.04
C LYS A 252 20.97 -10.98 -6.71
N ASP A 253 20.25 -10.30 -7.57
CA ASP A 253 19.31 -10.96 -8.45
C ASP A 253 20.05 -11.85 -9.47
N GLU A 254 19.31 -12.52 -10.34
CA GLU A 254 19.89 -13.41 -11.35
C GLU A 254 20.73 -12.69 -12.41
N ASN A 255 20.49 -11.38 -12.58
CA ASN A 255 21.26 -10.51 -13.45
C ASN A 255 22.48 -9.90 -12.74
N ALA A 256 22.87 -10.44 -11.57
CA ALA A 256 23.90 -9.93 -10.69
C ALA A 256 23.66 -8.51 -10.15
N THR A 257 22.39 -8.03 -10.20
CA THR A 257 22.02 -6.73 -9.65
C THR A 257 21.83 -6.85 -8.13
N PRO A 258 22.46 -5.98 -7.34
CA PRO A 258 22.36 -6.07 -5.88
C PRO A 258 20.96 -5.73 -5.39
N LEU A 259 20.47 -6.53 -4.44
CA LEU A 259 19.25 -6.29 -3.69
C LEU A 259 19.57 -5.46 -2.45
N PHE A 260 18.69 -4.54 -2.11
CA PHE A 260 18.77 -3.68 -0.94
C PHE A 260 17.50 -3.84 -0.09
N LEU A 261 17.64 -3.67 1.21
CA LEU A 261 16.51 -3.67 2.13
C LEU A 261 16.28 -2.25 2.63
N LEU A 262 15.05 -1.76 2.47
CA LEU A 262 14.59 -0.47 2.98
C LEU A 262 13.53 -0.70 4.04
N PRO A 263 13.67 -0.13 5.27
CA PRO A 263 12.60 -0.20 6.26
C PRO A 263 11.27 0.28 5.68
N ILE A 264 10.17 -0.43 5.96
CA ILE A 264 8.86 -0.14 5.36
C ILE A 264 8.36 1.27 5.71
N GLU A 265 8.69 1.78 6.91
CA GLU A 265 8.42 3.16 7.30
C GLU A 265 9.05 4.17 6.34
N GLN A 266 10.31 3.93 5.95
CA GLN A 266 11.01 4.81 5.01
C GLN A 266 10.43 4.71 3.60
N ALA A 267 9.92 3.54 3.20
CA ALA A 267 9.28 3.36 1.91
C ALA A 267 8.04 4.25 1.76
N TYR A 268 7.30 4.49 2.84
CA TYR A 268 6.16 5.41 2.83
C TYR A 268 6.52 6.85 2.47
N TYR A 269 7.71 7.31 2.87
CA TYR A 269 8.18 8.68 2.63
C TYR A 269 9.12 8.80 1.43
N THR A 270 9.58 7.68 0.87
CA THR A 270 10.51 7.68 -0.26
C THR A 270 9.74 7.64 -1.56
N LYS A 271 9.99 8.62 -2.44
CA LYS A 271 9.41 8.60 -3.77
C LYS A 271 9.95 7.39 -4.53
N ASP A 272 9.07 6.46 -4.86
CA ASP A 272 9.38 5.41 -5.82
C ASP A 272 9.20 5.95 -7.25
N TYR A 273 10.12 5.59 -8.13
CA TYR A 273 10.05 5.91 -9.55
C TYR A 273 9.27 4.84 -10.33
N SER A 274 8.89 3.74 -9.67
CA SER A 274 7.96 2.77 -10.25
C SER A 274 6.55 3.38 -10.34
N GLU A 275 5.78 2.97 -11.33
CA GLU A 275 4.39 3.38 -11.47
C GLU A 275 3.45 2.68 -10.45
N ASN A 276 3.99 1.82 -9.62
CA ASN A 276 3.24 1.01 -8.69
C ASN A 276 2.77 1.81 -7.47
N ARG A 277 1.45 1.76 -7.21
CA ARG A 277 0.76 2.59 -6.23
C ARG A 277 0.45 1.85 -4.92
N LEU A 278 1.08 0.71 -4.69
CA LEU A 278 0.79 -0.12 -3.51
C LEU A 278 1.01 0.63 -2.20
N PHE A 279 2.14 1.34 -2.11
CA PHE A 279 2.38 2.22 -0.98
C PHE A 279 1.61 3.52 -1.19
N ARG A 280 0.87 3.96 -0.18
CA ARG A 280 0.21 5.27 -0.17
C ARG A 280 1.27 6.37 -0.25
N TYR A 281 1.76 6.63 -1.46
CA TYR A 281 2.52 7.82 -1.71
C TYR A 281 1.52 8.94 -1.98
N ARG A 282 1.42 9.91 -1.08
CA ARG A 282 0.71 11.16 -1.39
C ARG A 282 1.60 12.04 -2.26
N ASP A 283 1.25 12.12 -3.51
CA ASP A 283 1.78 13.17 -4.35
C ASP A 283 1.22 14.51 -3.85
N TYR A 284 2.06 15.26 -3.11
CA TYR A 284 1.73 16.61 -2.63
C TYR A 284 1.43 17.60 -3.75
N LYS A 285 1.59 17.20 -5.02
CA LYS A 285 1.24 18.01 -6.18
C LYS A 285 -0.25 17.97 -6.54
N GLN A 286 -1.04 17.11 -5.89
CA GLN A 286 -2.49 17.01 -6.09
C GLN A 286 -3.31 17.71 -4.99
N LEU A 287 -2.67 18.36 -4.04
CA LEU A 287 -3.27 19.29 -3.08
C LEU A 287 -3.05 20.72 -3.56
#